data_7f66fb3d2c884a770e6da671adb9a838
#
_entry.id   7f66fb3d2c884a770e6da671adb9a838
#
_cell.length_a   1.000
_cell.length_b   1.000
_cell.length_c   1.000
_cell.angle_alpha   90.00
_cell.angle_beta   90.00
_cell.angle_gamma   90.00
#
_symmetry.space_group_name_H-M   'P 1'
#
loop_
_entity.id
_entity.type
_entity.pdbx_description
1 polymer ?
#
loop_
_entity_poly.entity_id
_entity_poly.type
_entity_poly.pdbx_seq_one_letter_code
_entity_poly.pdbx_strand_id
1 'polypeptide(L)'
;MRSNYYQDLFADYSKPGAVDAAIQKKLISLGEEFAARQLPVLPEVGSDYSWEQIESENKEWWPTHCEALRQGRGDILTAEYRDDLVYFCQDGPYYGLDEQKEREKHWWALLAQPGVTMTWPIVMFHQEFVHFEWACMDDETHETLAKGTVCWVRRGHLGGCYFKSEQLTFFRDVFAPESLLN
;
A
#
# COMPACT_ATOMS: atom_id res chain seq x y z
N MET A 1 -18.70 -7.42 18.85
CA MET A 1 -19.27 -6.19 18.26
C MET A 1 -18.11 -5.43 17.68
N ARG A 2 -17.90 -5.50 16.37
CA ARG A 2 -16.90 -4.64 15.73
C ARG A 2 -17.43 -3.22 15.81
N SER A 3 -16.72 -2.35 16.49
CA SER A 3 -16.98 -0.92 16.48
C SER A 3 -16.94 -0.48 15.01
N ASN A 4 -17.95 0.23 14.56
CA ASN A 4 -17.97 0.91 13.28
C ASN A 4 -17.00 2.10 13.31
N TYR A 5 -15.74 1.83 13.72
CA TYR A 5 -14.70 2.85 13.93
C TYR A 5 -14.59 3.83 12.75
N TYR A 6 -14.76 3.33 11.52
CA TYR A 6 -14.78 4.18 10.33
C TYR A 6 -16.09 4.94 10.15
N GLN A 7 -17.24 4.37 10.53
CA GLN A 7 -18.51 5.10 10.48
C GLN A 7 -18.54 6.20 11.54
N ASP A 8 -17.99 5.95 12.73
CA ASP A 8 -17.89 6.96 13.77
C ASP A 8 -16.88 8.05 13.42
N LEU A 9 -15.79 7.72 12.70
CA LEU A 9 -14.83 8.68 12.16
C LEU A 9 -15.44 9.63 11.12
N PHE A 10 -16.39 9.15 10.34
CA PHE A 10 -16.99 9.88 9.22
C PHE A 10 -18.43 10.32 9.46
N ALA A 11 -19.00 10.01 10.63
CA ALA A 11 -20.42 10.20 10.91
C ALA A 11 -20.91 11.65 10.85
N ASP A 12 -20.05 12.64 10.85
CA ASP A 12 -20.48 14.04 10.86
C ASP A 12 -19.64 14.99 9.97
N TYR A 13 -19.23 14.53 8.79
CA TYR A 13 -18.65 15.41 7.76
C TYR A 13 -19.61 16.48 7.23
N SER A 14 -20.90 16.41 7.62
CA SER A 14 -21.89 17.44 7.27
C SER A 14 -21.68 18.76 8.02
N LYS A 15 -20.85 18.77 9.07
CA LYS A 15 -20.52 19.97 9.82
C LYS A 15 -19.08 20.39 9.60
N PRO A 16 -18.80 21.42 8.78
CA PRO A 16 -17.46 21.95 8.62
C PRO A 16 -16.86 22.32 9.98
N GLY A 17 -15.73 21.72 10.33
CA GLY A 17 -14.97 22.04 11.54
C GLY A 17 -15.18 21.11 12.75
N ALA A 18 -16.07 20.11 12.68
CA ALA A 18 -16.28 19.16 13.77
C ALA A 18 -15.48 17.85 13.56
N VAL A 19 -14.15 17.95 13.54
CA VAL A 19 -13.33 16.76 13.78
C VAL A 19 -13.36 16.50 15.28
N ASP A 20 -13.76 15.28 15.67
CA ASP A 20 -13.71 14.84 17.07
C ASP A 20 -12.30 15.16 17.64
N ALA A 21 -12.26 15.85 18.79
CA ALA A 21 -11.01 16.28 19.40
C ALA A 21 -10.08 15.09 19.74
N ALA A 22 -10.64 13.90 20.01
CA ALA A 22 -9.86 12.69 20.24
C ALA A 22 -9.20 12.20 18.95
N ILE A 23 -9.91 12.25 17.83
CA ILE A 23 -9.39 11.90 16.50
C ILE A 23 -8.31 12.90 16.10
N GLN A 24 -8.58 14.19 16.25
CA GLN A 24 -7.61 15.23 15.95
C GLN A 24 -6.32 15.04 16.75
N LYS A 25 -6.44 14.77 18.06
CA LYS A 25 -5.29 14.49 18.91
C LYS A 25 -4.51 13.25 18.45
N LYS A 26 -5.21 12.18 18.07
CA LYS A 26 -4.58 10.97 17.54
C LYS A 26 -3.85 11.22 16.22
N LEU A 27 -4.47 11.98 15.29
CA LEU A 27 -3.85 12.33 14.01
C LEU A 27 -2.61 13.20 14.21
N ILE A 28 -2.66 14.16 15.14
CA ILE A 28 -1.50 14.99 15.49
C ILE A 28 -0.39 14.12 16.05
N SER A 29 -0.69 13.22 17.02
CA SER A 29 0.30 12.32 17.62
C SER A 29 0.95 11.40 16.58
N LEU A 30 0.17 10.85 15.63
CA LEU A 30 0.70 10.05 14.53
C LEU A 30 1.58 10.90 13.60
N GLY A 31 1.18 12.14 13.32
CA GLY A 31 1.97 13.06 12.52
C GLY A 31 3.29 13.45 13.20
N GLU A 32 3.27 13.67 14.52
CA GLU A 32 4.46 13.94 15.31
C GLU A 32 5.40 12.72 15.36
N GLU A 33 4.86 11.53 15.54
CA GLU A 33 5.61 10.28 15.48
C GLU A 33 6.25 10.08 14.12
N PHE A 34 5.48 10.29 13.05
CA PHE A 34 5.97 10.22 11.67
C PHE A 34 7.09 11.23 11.41
N ALA A 35 6.93 12.47 11.87
CA ALA A 35 7.94 13.53 11.72
C ALA A 35 9.20 13.27 12.57
N ALA A 36 9.06 12.63 13.73
CA ALA A 36 10.20 12.29 14.60
C ALA A 36 11.04 11.13 14.02
N ARG A 37 10.47 10.27 13.20
CA ARG A 37 11.18 9.27 12.44
C ARG A 37 11.71 9.95 11.18
N GLN A 38 13.00 9.83 10.91
CA GLN A 38 13.58 10.44 9.72
C GLN A 38 12.86 9.92 8.48
N LEU A 39 12.23 10.83 7.75
CA LEU A 39 11.71 10.51 6.43
C LEU A 39 12.87 10.03 5.55
N PRO A 40 12.66 9.02 4.70
CA PRO A 40 13.70 8.58 3.79
C PRO A 40 14.19 9.78 2.98
N VAL A 41 15.49 10.01 3.01
CA VAL A 41 16.10 10.99 2.13
C VAL A 41 15.85 10.54 0.70
N LEU A 42 15.44 11.46 -0.17
CA LEU A 42 15.28 11.16 -1.60
C LEU A 42 16.54 10.47 -2.09
N PRO A 43 16.42 9.31 -2.76
CA PRO A 43 17.60 8.60 -3.22
C PRO A 43 18.41 9.46 -4.17
N GLU A 44 19.71 9.55 -3.93
CA GLU A 44 20.64 10.15 -4.89
C GLU A 44 20.68 9.31 -6.17
N VAL A 45 20.49 8.00 -6.02
CA VAL A 45 20.43 7.05 -7.13
C VAL A 45 19.23 7.40 -8.03
N GLY A 46 19.49 7.57 -9.31
CA GLY A 46 18.48 8.00 -10.28
C GLY A 46 18.22 9.51 -10.27
N SER A 47 18.98 10.31 -9.52
CA SER A 47 18.89 11.78 -9.55
C SER A 47 19.27 12.36 -10.91
N ASP A 48 20.11 11.66 -11.66
CA ASP A 48 20.52 12.06 -13.00
C ASP A 48 19.52 11.64 -14.09
N TYR A 49 18.48 10.89 -13.72
CA TYR A 49 17.45 10.50 -14.66
C TYR A 49 16.41 11.60 -14.81
N SER A 50 15.98 11.80 -16.06
CA SER A 50 14.83 12.66 -16.30
C SER A 50 13.55 12.02 -15.75
N TRP A 51 12.54 12.83 -15.51
CA TRP A 51 11.24 12.33 -15.07
C TRP A 51 10.62 11.34 -16.06
N GLU A 52 10.87 11.56 -17.36
CA GLU A 52 10.41 10.68 -18.43
C GLU A 52 11.11 9.31 -18.40
N GLN A 53 12.41 9.29 -18.08
CA GLN A 53 13.16 8.03 -17.90
C GLN A 53 12.63 7.25 -16.70
N ILE A 54 12.44 7.91 -15.56
CA ILE A 54 11.89 7.29 -14.34
C ILE A 54 10.50 6.71 -14.62
N GLU A 55 9.64 7.47 -15.27
CA GLU A 55 8.29 7.01 -15.63
C GLU A 55 8.33 5.81 -16.60
N SER A 56 9.24 5.83 -17.59
CA SER A 56 9.43 4.71 -18.52
C SER A 56 9.86 3.44 -17.81
N GLU A 57 10.84 3.53 -16.92
CA GLU A 57 11.29 2.38 -16.12
C GLU A 57 10.21 1.86 -15.17
N ASN A 58 9.38 2.73 -14.64
CA ASN A 58 8.24 2.33 -13.81
C ASN A 58 7.18 1.58 -14.65
N LYS A 59 6.95 1.99 -15.89
CA LYS A 59 6.06 1.28 -16.83
C LYS A 59 6.63 -0.09 -17.24
N GLU A 60 7.93 -0.18 -17.46
CA GLU A 60 8.61 -1.44 -17.78
C GLU A 60 8.61 -2.43 -16.61
N TRP A 61 8.77 -1.93 -15.39
CA TRP A 61 8.72 -2.72 -14.16
C TRP A 61 7.33 -3.32 -13.87
N TRP A 62 6.25 -2.61 -14.19
CA TRP A 62 4.89 -2.94 -13.79
C TRP A 62 4.42 -4.37 -14.12
N PRO A 63 4.64 -4.92 -15.32
CA PRO A 63 4.25 -6.30 -15.63
C PRO A 63 4.94 -7.33 -14.72
N THR A 64 6.20 -7.11 -14.38
CA THR A 64 6.96 -7.99 -13.47
C THR A 64 6.39 -7.97 -12.06
N HIS A 65 6.04 -6.79 -11.57
CA HIS A 65 5.36 -6.61 -10.29
C HIS A 65 4.02 -7.37 -10.24
N CYS A 66 3.18 -7.18 -11.26
CA CYS A 66 1.90 -7.88 -11.34
C CYS A 66 2.06 -9.40 -11.34
N GLU A 67 3.04 -9.92 -12.08
CA GLU A 67 3.29 -11.36 -12.14
C GLU A 67 3.82 -11.89 -10.81
N ALA A 68 4.70 -11.15 -10.14
CA ALA A 68 5.19 -11.52 -8.81
C ALA A 68 4.05 -11.60 -7.78
N LEU A 69 3.08 -10.67 -7.84
CA LEU A 69 1.89 -10.71 -7.00
C LEU A 69 1.03 -11.94 -7.29
N ARG A 70 0.75 -12.26 -8.56
CA ARG A 70 -0.03 -13.45 -8.94
C ARG A 70 0.62 -14.75 -8.47
N GLN A 71 1.94 -14.81 -8.45
CA GLN A 71 2.71 -15.98 -8.04
C GLN A 71 3.02 -16.01 -6.53
N GLY A 72 2.63 -15.00 -5.76
CA GLY A 72 2.98 -14.88 -4.34
C GLY A 72 4.50 -14.81 -4.09
N ARG A 73 5.27 -14.25 -5.04
CA ARG A 73 6.73 -14.18 -5.00
C ARG A 73 7.19 -13.02 -4.10
N GLY A 74 7.04 -13.20 -2.79
CA GLY A 74 7.46 -12.21 -1.81
C GLY A 74 8.94 -11.84 -1.89
N ASP A 75 9.81 -12.73 -2.37
CA ASP A 75 11.23 -12.47 -2.60
C ASP A 75 11.44 -11.41 -3.70
N ILE A 76 10.70 -11.48 -4.80
CA ILE A 76 10.74 -10.49 -5.87
C ILE A 76 10.15 -9.17 -5.38
N LEU A 77 8.95 -9.21 -4.80
CA LEU A 77 8.25 -8.03 -4.31
C LEU A 77 9.08 -7.25 -3.28
N THR A 78 9.77 -7.98 -2.40
CA THR A 78 10.66 -7.37 -1.41
C THR A 78 11.86 -6.66 -2.04
N ALA A 79 12.43 -7.22 -3.11
CA ALA A 79 13.57 -6.62 -3.80
C ALA A 79 13.24 -5.30 -4.53
N GLU A 80 11.96 -4.97 -4.67
CA GLU A 80 11.50 -3.73 -5.29
C GLU A 80 11.55 -2.52 -4.36
N TYR A 81 11.74 -2.76 -3.05
CA TYR A 81 11.77 -1.73 -2.01
C TYR A 81 13.18 -1.38 -1.59
N ARG A 82 13.34 -0.18 -1.09
CA ARG A 82 14.55 0.25 -0.38
C ARG A 82 14.49 -0.22 1.08
N ASP A 83 15.69 -0.39 1.67
CA ASP A 83 15.80 -0.78 3.07
C ASP A 83 15.22 0.27 4.03
N ASP A 84 15.22 1.55 3.64
CA ASP A 84 14.69 2.68 4.39
C ASP A 84 13.26 3.08 3.98
N LEU A 85 12.51 2.16 3.36
CA LEU A 85 11.14 2.36 2.95
C LEU A 85 10.26 2.88 4.09
N VAL A 86 9.37 3.80 3.79
CA VAL A 86 8.21 4.11 4.62
C VAL A 86 6.96 3.54 3.96
N TYR A 87 6.30 2.62 4.65
CA TYR A 87 5.04 2.05 4.22
C TYR A 87 3.92 2.53 5.14
N PHE A 88 2.96 3.24 4.58
CA PHE A 88 1.83 3.80 5.30
C PHE A 88 0.54 3.11 4.89
N CYS A 89 -0.15 2.49 5.82
CA CYS A 89 -1.45 1.87 5.58
C CYS A 89 -2.45 2.21 6.70
N GLN A 90 -3.68 1.75 6.59
CA GLN A 90 -4.76 2.12 7.50
C GLN A 90 -4.55 1.72 8.96
N ASP A 91 -3.70 0.74 9.23
CA ASP A 91 -3.35 0.27 10.57
C ASP A 91 -2.06 0.90 11.13
N GLY A 92 -1.40 1.74 10.35
CA GLY A 92 -0.27 2.55 10.81
C GLY A 92 0.86 2.71 9.81
N PRO A 93 1.89 3.48 10.17
CA PRO A 93 3.15 3.54 9.44
C PRO A 93 4.04 2.35 9.83
N TYR A 94 4.73 1.80 8.84
CA TYR A 94 5.77 0.78 8.97
C TYR A 94 7.07 1.33 8.39
N TYR A 95 8.18 1.14 9.10
CA TYR A 95 9.45 1.76 8.75
C TYR A 95 10.50 0.69 8.44
N GLY A 96 11.03 0.80 7.24
CA GLY A 96 12.05 -0.12 6.75
C GLY A 96 11.47 -1.44 6.24
N LEU A 97 12.36 -2.16 5.57
CA LEU A 97 12.01 -3.36 4.84
C LEU A 97 11.55 -4.51 5.74
N ASP A 98 12.08 -4.61 6.95
CA ASP A 98 11.74 -5.71 7.86
C ASP A 98 10.32 -5.57 8.41
N GLU A 99 9.90 -4.36 8.81
CA GLU A 99 8.53 -4.11 9.24
C GLU A 99 7.53 -4.32 8.10
N GLN A 100 7.89 -3.88 6.90
CA GLN A 100 7.07 -4.07 5.70
C GLN A 100 6.89 -5.57 5.36
N LYS A 101 7.98 -6.36 5.38
CA LYS A 101 7.92 -7.81 5.15
C LYS A 101 7.02 -8.52 6.14
N GLU A 102 7.15 -8.18 7.42
CA GLU A 102 6.33 -8.78 8.46
C GLU A 102 4.85 -8.45 8.26
N ARG A 103 4.55 -7.21 7.88
CA ARG A 103 3.20 -6.74 7.59
C ARG A 103 2.58 -7.45 6.38
N GLU A 104 3.33 -7.66 5.32
CA GLU A 104 2.81 -8.17 4.05
C GLU A 104 2.90 -9.69 3.88
N LYS A 105 3.66 -10.41 4.72
CA LYS A 105 3.86 -11.86 4.55
C LYS A 105 2.55 -12.67 4.46
N HIS A 106 1.56 -12.30 5.25
CA HIS A 106 0.24 -12.95 5.22
C HIS A 106 -0.56 -12.54 3.99
N TRP A 107 -0.37 -11.31 3.54
CA TRP A 107 -1.03 -10.76 2.38
C TRP A 107 -0.61 -11.45 1.09
N TRP A 108 0.68 -11.64 0.89
CA TRP A 108 1.18 -12.36 -0.30
C TRP A 108 0.68 -13.80 -0.36
N ALA A 109 0.58 -14.47 0.76
CA ALA A 109 0.04 -15.83 0.82
C ALA A 109 -1.46 -15.88 0.44
N LEU A 110 -2.23 -14.85 0.80
CA LEU A 110 -3.65 -14.73 0.42
C LEU A 110 -3.83 -14.48 -1.07
N LEU A 111 -3.00 -13.63 -1.67
CA LEU A 111 -3.06 -13.31 -3.09
C LEU A 111 -2.73 -14.49 -4.00
N ALA A 112 -1.91 -15.43 -3.53
CA ALA A 112 -1.48 -16.61 -4.26
C ALA A 112 -2.38 -17.84 -4.07
N GLN A 113 -3.54 -17.68 -3.44
CA GLN A 113 -4.44 -18.82 -3.23
C GLN A 113 -5.08 -19.29 -4.55
N PRO A 114 -5.22 -20.63 -4.75
CA PRO A 114 -5.99 -21.16 -5.87
C PRO A 114 -7.44 -20.66 -5.84
N GLY A 115 -7.98 -20.34 -7.01
CA GLY A 115 -9.35 -19.83 -7.13
C GLY A 115 -9.51 -18.35 -6.80
N VAL A 116 -8.39 -17.61 -6.70
CA VAL A 116 -8.37 -16.16 -6.54
C VAL A 116 -7.63 -15.50 -7.69
N THR A 117 -8.32 -14.64 -8.41
CA THR A 117 -7.71 -13.82 -9.46
C THR A 117 -7.56 -12.38 -8.99
N MET A 118 -6.34 -11.86 -9.13
CA MET A 118 -6.04 -10.45 -8.88
C MET A 118 -6.11 -9.64 -10.18
N THR A 119 -6.78 -8.50 -10.13
CA THR A 119 -6.94 -7.56 -11.25
C THR A 119 -6.53 -6.15 -10.85
N TRP A 120 -6.18 -5.35 -11.85
CA TRP A 120 -5.77 -3.94 -11.68
C TRP A 120 -6.62 -3.05 -12.58
N PRO A 121 -7.82 -2.66 -12.15
CA PRO A 121 -8.74 -1.86 -12.97
C PRO A 121 -8.21 -0.47 -13.33
N ILE A 122 -7.34 0.09 -12.49
CA ILE A 122 -6.73 1.39 -12.72
C ILE A 122 -5.24 1.29 -12.45
N VAL A 123 -4.44 1.79 -13.38
CA VAL A 123 -2.99 1.99 -13.21
C VAL A 123 -2.62 3.32 -13.83
N MET A 124 -1.95 4.17 -13.08
CA MET A 124 -1.47 5.48 -13.53
C MET A 124 0.01 5.64 -13.20
N PHE A 125 0.76 6.20 -14.14
CA PHE A 125 2.16 6.54 -14.00
C PHE A 125 2.33 8.03 -14.20
N HIS A 126 3.05 8.66 -13.28
CA HIS A 126 3.43 10.05 -13.43
C HIS A 126 4.77 10.28 -12.72
N GLN A 127 5.82 10.46 -13.51
CA GLN A 127 7.17 10.62 -12.96
C GLN A 127 7.55 9.43 -12.04
N GLU A 128 7.85 9.70 -10.77
CA GLU A 128 8.15 8.68 -9.77
C GLU A 128 6.92 8.05 -9.11
N PHE A 129 5.71 8.56 -9.39
CA PHE A 129 4.47 8.04 -8.81
C PHE A 129 3.88 6.93 -9.68
N VAL A 130 3.57 5.82 -9.02
CA VAL A 130 2.78 4.71 -9.58
C VAL A 130 1.56 4.52 -8.70
N HIS A 131 0.42 4.95 -9.21
CA HIS A 131 -0.86 4.76 -8.52
C HIS A 131 -1.65 3.66 -9.20
N PHE A 132 -2.22 2.75 -8.40
CA PHE A 132 -3.07 1.70 -8.92
C PHE A 132 -4.14 1.28 -7.94
N GLU A 133 -5.22 0.79 -8.50
CA GLU A 133 -6.25 0.05 -7.76
C GLU A 133 -6.14 -1.42 -8.11
N TRP A 134 -6.39 -2.27 -7.13
CA TRP A 134 -6.42 -3.71 -7.32
C TRP A 134 -7.66 -4.31 -6.67
N ALA A 135 -8.07 -5.46 -7.19
CA ALA A 135 -9.13 -6.27 -6.61
C ALA A 135 -8.78 -7.75 -6.72
N CYS A 136 -9.05 -8.49 -5.64
CA CYS A 136 -9.06 -9.95 -5.64
C CYS A 136 -10.48 -10.44 -5.82
N MET A 137 -10.66 -11.35 -6.74
CA MET A 137 -11.96 -11.91 -7.11
C MET A 137 -11.93 -13.42 -6.95
N ASP A 138 -13.04 -13.95 -6.48
CA ASP A 138 -13.30 -15.40 -6.48
C ASP A 138 -13.57 -15.85 -7.92
N ASP A 139 -12.84 -16.86 -8.39
CA ASP A 139 -12.90 -17.32 -9.79
C ASP A 139 -14.24 -18.00 -10.12
N GLU A 140 -14.89 -18.60 -9.12
CA GLU A 140 -16.14 -19.34 -9.31
C GLU A 140 -17.35 -18.40 -9.23
N THR A 141 -17.38 -17.54 -8.21
CA THR A 141 -18.55 -16.68 -7.97
C THR A 141 -18.42 -15.30 -8.59
N HIS A 142 -17.21 -14.90 -9.01
CA HIS A 142 -16.85 -13.57 -9.48
C HIS A 142 -17.10 -12.44 -8.46
N GLU A 143 -17.24 -12.80 -7.20
CA GLU A 143 -17.36 -11.81 -6.13
C GLU A 143 -16.01 -11.19 -5.79
N THR A 144 -16.03 -9.89 -5.49
CA THR A 144 -14.84 -9.22 -4.97
C THR A 144 -14.61 -9.62 -3.52
N LEU A 145 -13.47 -10.22 -3.25
CA LEU A 145 -13.07 -10.69 -1.93
C LEU A 145 -12.34 -9.60 -1.14
N ALA A 146 -11.51 -8.85 -1.84
CA ALA A 146 -10.75 -7.72 -1.30
C ALA A 146 -10.42 -6.74 -2.41
N LYS A 147 -10.19 -5.50 -2.05
CA LYS A 147 -9.67 -4.46 -2.96
C LYS A 147 -8.81 -3.47 -2.22
N GLY A 148 -7.97 -2.77 -2.95
CA GLY A 148 -7.12 -1.73 -2.38
C GLY A 148 -6.77 -0.66 -3.38
N THR A 149 -6.31 0.45 -2.82
CA THR A 149 -5.75 1.59 -3.55
C THR A 149 -4.33 1.80 -3.06
N VAL A 150 -3.40 1.88 -3.97
CA VAL A 150 -1.96 1.96 -3.65
C VAL A 150 -1.33 3.12 -4.40
N CYS A 151 -0.46 3.84 -3.71
CA CYS A 151 0.45 4.80 -4.31
C CYS A 151 1.89 4.44 -3.91
N TRP A 152 2.72 4.18 -4.90
CA TRP A 152 4.16 3.99 -4.75
C TRP A 152 4.89 5.24 -5.20
N VAL A 153 5.96 5.58 -4.50
CA VAL A 153 6.93 6.57 -4.95
C VAL A 153 8.24 5.83 -5.22
N ARG A 154 8.57 5.67 -6.51
CA ARG A 154 9.61 4.77 -6.99
C ARG A 154 10.46 5.45 -8.06
N ARG A 155 11.78 5.49 -7.85
CA ARG A 155 12.73 6.12 -8.78
C ARG A 155 13.37 5.11 -9.73
N GLY A 156 12.53 4.44 -10.53
CA GLY A 156 13.00 3.47 -11.49
C GLY A 156 13.68 2.25 -10.85
N HIS A 157 14.44 1.50 -11.64
CA HIS A 157 15.07 0.27 -11.18
C HIS A 157 16.18 0.50 -10.13
N LEU A 158 16.97 1.55 -10.30
CA LEU A 158 18.08 1.84 -9.40
C LEU A 158 17.64 2.46 -8.08
N GLY A 159 16.62 3.32 -8.11
CA GLY A 159 16.14 4.04 -6.93
C GLY A 159 15.18 3.21 -6.05
N GLY A 160 14.51 2.23 -6.62
CA GLY A 160 13.51 1.41 -5.92
C GLY A 160 12.34 2.23 -5.35
N CYS A 161 11.45 1.55 -4.67
CA CYS A 161 10.36 2.18 -3.93
C CYS A 161 10.82 2.60 -2.53
N TYR A 162 10.68 3.87 -2.20
CA TYR A 162 11.05 4.42 -0.90
C TYR A 162 9.86 4.94 -0.10
N PHE A 163 8.69 5.05 -0.73
CA PHE A 163 7.45 5.34 -0.03
C PHE A 163 6.30 4.57 -0.68
N LYS A 164 5.47 3.95 0.15
CA LYS A 164 4.23 3.28 -0.27
C LYS A 164 3.11 3.71 0.65
N SER A 165 1.96 4.08 0.11
CA SER A 165 0.72 4.18 0.87
C SER A 165 -0.31 3.23 0.32
N GLU A 166 -1.07 2.57 1.18
CA GLU A 166 -2.05 1.59 0.78
C GLU A 166 -3.26 1.62 1.70
N GLN A 167 -4.43 1.53 1.10
CA GLN A 167 -5.69 1.33 1.81
C GLN A 167 -6.36 0.06 1.30
N LEU A 168 -6.78 -0.78 2.23
CA LEU A 168 -7.31 -2.11 1.99
C LEU A 168 -8.75 -2.20 2.48
N THR A 169 -9.59 -2.91 1.71
CA THR A 169 -10.94 -3.26 2.11
C THR A 169 -11.16 -4.74 1.88
N PHE A 170 -11.52 -5.47 2.93
CA PHE A 170 -11.85 -6.88 2.87
C PHE A 170 -13.37 -7.05 2.95
N PHE A 171 -13.93 -7.81 2.02
CA PHE A 171 -15.34 -8.12 1.99
C PHE A 171 -15.67 -9.46 2.66
N ARG A 172 -14.64 -10.32 2.79
CA ARG A 172 -14.73 -11.57 3.57
C ARG A 172 -13.62 -11.59 4.61
N ASP A 173 -13.96 -11.96 5.83
CA ASP A 173 -13.03 -12.03 6.96
C ASP A 173 -11.87 -13.02 6.69
N VAL A 174 -12.12 -14.07 5.92
CA VAL A 174 -11.12 -15.08 5.55
C VAL A 174 -9.92 -14.49 4.78
N PHE A 175 -10.10 -13.34 4.14
CA PHE A 175 -9.03 -12.64 3.42
C PHE A 175 -8.35 -11.54 4.24
N ALA A 176 -8.89 -11.21 5.41
CA ALA A 176 -8.27 -10.21 6.25
C ALA A 176 -7.13 -10.85 7.05
N PRO A 177 -5.90 -10.34 6.99
CA PRO A 177 -4.85 -10.75 7.91
C PRO A 177 -5.32 -10.61 9.36
N GLU A 178 -4.96 -11.58 10.21
CA GLU A 178 -5.37 -11.57 11.62
C GLU A 178 -5.00 -10.26 12.33
N SER A 179 -3.88 -9.62 11.93
CA SER A 179 -3.45 -8.32 12.44
C SER A 179 -4.39 -7.17 12.11
N LEU A 180 -5.27 -7.31 11.11
CA LEU A 180 -6.27 -6.31 10.76
C LEU A 180 -7.65 -6.58 11.38
N LEU A 181 -7.83 -7.77 11.95
CA LEU A 181 -9.09 -8.19 12.57
C LEU A 181 -9.14 -7.89 14.08
N ASN A 182 -8.02 -7.56 14.68
CA ASN A 182 -7.84 -7.18 16.07
C ASN A 182 -7.52 -5.69 16.14
#